data_1b7d404a4244b213d4a9e27424d0b917
#
_entry.id   1b7d404a4244b213d4a9e27424d0b917
#
_cell.length_a   1.000
_cell.length_b   1.000
_cell.length_c   1.000
_cell.angle_alpha   90.00
_cell.angle_beta   90.00
_cell.angle_gamma   90.00
#
_symmetry.space_group_name_H-M   'P 1'
#
loop_
_entity.id
_entity.type
_entity.pdbx_description
1 polymer ?
#
loop_
_entity_poly.entity_id
_entity_poly.type
_entity_poly.pdbx_seq_one_letter_code
_entity_poly.pdbx_strand_id
1 'polypeptide(L)'
;MNENKEFLTYLYQDADMALDNLTMLINKINKKDNKIKKVIEALIKGYENYLTKVKNYIKENNYDIQPKPLISKMGAYLGINMEIMKDNSDSRIADMLMQGMTMGVLNVSKKLDNYKDRIDKELIKLGEEFKEYQQKSIDKLKVYL
;
A
#
# COMPACT_ATOMS: atom_id res chain seq x y z
N MET A 1 0.62 6.06 26.17
CA MET A 1 0.87 5.92 24.74
C MET A 1 -0.38 6.16 23.93
N ASN A 2 -0.26 6.87 22.84
CA ASN A 2 -1.42 7.27 22.05
C ASN A 2 -1.71 6.21 20.96
N GLU A 3 -2.76 5.43 21.14
CA GLU A 3 -3.18 4.41 20.18
C GLU A 3 -3.58 5.02 18.84
N ASN A 4 -4.15 6.24 18.84
CA ASN A 4 -4.44 6.96 17.61
C ASN A 4 -3.16 7.15 16.78
N LYS A 5 -2.09 7.58 17.43
CA LYS A 5 -0.80 7.79 16.76
C LYS A 5 -0.21 6.48 16.23
N GLU A 6 -0.31 5.42 17.00
CA GLU A 6 0.20 4.10 16.57
C GLU A 6 -0.52 3.61 15.32
N PHE A 7 -1.84 3.66 15.33
CA PHE A 7 -2.64 3.19 14.21
C PHE A 7 -2.41 4.07 12.97
N LEU A 8 -2.37 5.38 13.15
CA LEU A 8 -2.13 6.34 12.08
C LEU A 8 -0.73 6.16 11.49
N THR A 9 0.26 5.91 12.32
CA THR A 9 1.63 5.61 11.87
C THR A 9 1.65 4.38 10.97
N TYR A 10 0.93 3.34 11.37
CA TYR A 10 0.81 2.13 10.57
C TYR A 10 0.20 2.44 9.20
N LEU A 11 -0.91 3.15 9.15
CA LEU A 11 -1.58 3.49 7.89
C LEU A 11 -0.65 4.30 6.97
N TYR A 12 0.01 5.30 7.53
CA TYR A 12 0.92 6.15 6.78
C TYR A 12 2.09 5.35 6.21
N GLN A 13 2.77 4.61 7.05
CA GLN A 13 3.97 3.88 6.64
C GLN A 13 3.67 2.77 5.65
N ASP A 14 2.56 2.08 5.84
CA ASP A 14 2.19 0.97 4.95
C ASP A 14 1.77 1.48 3.57
N ALA A 15 0.96 2.53 3.53
CA ALA A 15 0.55 3.13 2.26
C ALA A 15 1.73 3.78 1.52
N ASP A 16 2.61 4.45 2.24
CA ASP A 16 3.82 5.05 1.68
C ASP A 16 4.73 3.99 1.06
N MET A 17 4.92 2.88 1.74
CA MET A 17 5.72 1.77 1.23
C MET A 17 5.09 1.13 0.00
N ALA A 18 3.77 0.94 0.00
CA ALA A 18 3.07 0.40 -1.16
C ALA A 18 3.24 1.30 -2.38
N LEU A 19 3.12 2.62 -2.18
CA LEU A 19 3.31 3.59 -3.26
C LEU A 19 4.73 3.55 -3.82
N ASP A 20 5.74 3.50 -2.96
CA ASP A 20 7.13 3.41 -3.39
C ASP A 20 7.38 2.13 -4.20
N ASN A 21 6.85 1.00 -3.74
CA ASN A 21 7.00 -0.27 -4.43
C ASN A 21 6.35 -0.26 -5.81
N LEU A 22 5.16 0.31 -5.93
CA LEU A 22 4.46 0.43 -7.21
C LEU A 22 5.21 1.35 -8.17
N THR A 23 5.74 2.45 -7.66
CA THR A 23 6.53 3.39 -8.45
C THR A 23 7.79 2.73 -8.99
N MET A 24 8.49 1.97 -8.17
CA MET A 24 9.67 1.22 -8.60
C MET A 24 9.31 0.17 -9.66
N LEU A 25 8.19 -0.52 -9.46
CA LEU A 25 7.73 -1.53 -10.39
C LEU A 25 7.40 -0.95 -11.76
N ILE A 26 6.62 0.15 -11.81
CA ILE A 26 6.26 0.77 -13.09
C ILE A 26 7.51 1.27 -13.83
N ASN A 27 8.51 1.75 -13.11
CA ASN A 27 9.78 2.17 -13.71
C ASN A 27 10.56 1.00 -14.30
N LYS A 28 10.48 -0.17 -13.68
CA LYS A 28 11.15 -1.38 -14.16
C LYS A 28 10.58 -1.89 -15.47
N ILE A 29 9.29 -1.73 -15.68
CA ILE A 29 8.61 -2.26 -16.87
C ILE A 29 8.18 -1.17 -17.86
N ASN A 30 8.65 0.08 -17.68
CA ASN A 30 8.19 1.20 -18.49
C ASN A 30 8.48 1.05 -19.98
N LYS A 31 9.55 0.33 -20.36
CA LYS A 31 9.93 0.10 -21.76
C LYS A 31 9.37 -1.22 -22.31
N LYS A 32 8.58 -1.94 -21.54
CA LYS A 32 8.00 -3.21 -21.94
C LYS A 32 6.54 -3.04 -22.35
N ASP A 33 6.00 -4.03 -23.07
CA ASP A 33 4.63 -3.97 -23.60
C ASP A 33 3.59 -4.49 -22.60
N ASN A 34 3.90 -4.52 -21.32
CA ASN A 34 3.01 -5.04 -20.30
C ASN A 34 1.68 -4.28 -20.28
N LYS A 35 0.58 -5.00 -20.40
CA LYS A 35 -0.77 -4.43 -20.37
C LYS A 35 -1.17 -4.01 -18.96
N ILE A 36 -0.57 -4.65 -17.95
CA ILE A 36 -0.83 -4.34 -16.53
C ILE A 36 -0.40 -2.92 -16.14
N LYS A 37 0.41 -2.24 -16.96
CA LYS A 37 0.88 -0.87 -16.65
C LYS A 37 -0.25 0.09 -16.31
N LYS A 38 -1.36 0.02 -17.05
CA LYS A 38 -2.51 0.92 -16.82
C LYS A 38 -3.09 0.73 -15.42
N VAL A 39 -3.19 -0.51 -14.98
CA VAL A 39 -3.69 -0.81 -13.63
C VAL A 39 -2.70 -0.32 -12.58
N ILE A 40 -1.40 -0.54 -12.80
CA ILE A 40 -0.37 -0.08 -11.86
C ILE A 40 -0.42 1.44 -11.73
N GLU A 41 -0.55 2.17 -12.84
CA GLU A 41 -0.66 3.64 -12.83
C GLU A 41 -1.90 4.08 -12.03
N ALA A 42 -3.03 3.41 -12.22
CA ALA A 42 -4.25 3.69 -11.46
C ALA A 42 -4.06 3.40 -9.97
N LEU A 43 -3.36 2.31 -9.62
CA LEU A 43 -3.05 1.97 -8.24
C LEU A 43 -2.17 3.03 -7.59
N ILE A 44 -1.15 3.50 -8.31
CA ILE A 44 -0.27 4.58 -7.83
C ILE A 44 -1.11 5.81 -7.47
N LYS A 45 -1.98 6.21 -8.38
CA LYS A 45 -2.84 7.38 -8.14
C LYS A 45 -3.76 7.18 -6.95
N GLY A 46 -4.31 6.00 -6.80
CA GLY A 46 -5.18 5.67 -5.67
C GLY A 46 -4.44 5.73 -4.33
N TYR A 47 -3.24 5.18 -4.27
CA TYR A 47 -2.42 5.26 -3.05
C TYR A 47 -1.98 6.70 -2.76
N GLU A 48 -1.65 7.49 -3.79
CA GLU A 48 -1.34 8.90 -3.62
C GLU A 48 -2.51 9.67 -3.01
N ASN A 49 -3.72 9.43 -3.52
CA ASN A 49 -4.93 10.07 -3.01
C ASN A 49 -5.18 9.66 -1.55
N TYR A 50 -5.03 8.39 -1.24
CA TYR A 50 -5.20 7.89 0.12
C TYR A 50 -4.16 8.51 1.07
N LEU A 51 -2.90 8.54 0.65
CA LEU A 51 -1.82 9.15 1.44
C LEU A 51 -2.08 10.63 1.71
N THR A 52 -2.65 11.35 0.75
CA THR A 52 -3.02 12.75 0.96
C THR A 52 -4.01 12.89 2.10
N LYS A 53 -5.02 12.02 2.16
CA LYS A 53 -5.99 12.02 3.26
C LYS A 53 -5.31 11.73 4.60
N VAL A 54 -4.43 10.75 4.63
CA VAL A 54 -3.70 10.38 5.86
C VAL A 54 -2.81 11.53 6.31
N LYS A 55 -2.07 12.14 5.39
CA LYS A 55 -1.18 13.27 5.70
C LYS A 55 -1.97 14.48 6.22
N ASN A 56 -3.14 14.74 5.65
CA ASN A 56 -4.01 15.82 6.12
C ASN A 56 -4.48 15.56 7.54
N TYR A 57 -4.86 14.34 7.84
CA TYR A 57 -5.26 13.97 9.21
C TYR A 57 -4.09 14.13 10.19
N ILE A 58 -2.90 13.71 9.82
CA ILE A 58 -1.69 13.88 10.62
C ILE A 58 -1.46 15.35 10.93
N LYS A 59 -1.54 16.20 9.91
CA LYS A 59 -1.32 17.64 10.05
C LYS A 59 -2.38 18.30 10.91
N GLU A 60 -3.64 18.00 10.67
CA GLU A 60 -4.77 18.60 11.40
C GLU A 60 -4.74 18.26 12.88
N ASN A 61 -4.20 17.11 13.24
CA ASN A 61 -4.13 16.64 14.62
C ASN A 61 -2.75 16.80 15.25
N ASN A 62 -1.86 17.49 14.58
CA ASN A 62 -0.50 17.82 15.06
C ASN A 62 0.32 16.61 15.48
N TYR A 63 0.19 15.50 14.77
CA TYR A 63 1.02 14.32 15.01
C TYR A 63 2.37 14.48 14.32
N ASP A 64 3.40 13.96 14.98
CA ASP A 64 4.74 13.86 14.39
C ASP A 64 4.97 12.40 13.99
N ILE A 65 4.80 12.10 12.71
CA ILE A 65 4.92 10.75 12.17
C ILE A 65 5.90 10.77 11.01
N GLN A 66 6.87 9.88 11.07
CA GLN A 66 7.91 9.79 10.05
C GLN A 66 7.66 8.60 9.11
N PRO A 67 8.09 8.70 7.83
CA PRO A 67 8.04 7.54 6.94
C PRO A 67 8.96 6.43 7.44
N LYS A 68 8.79 5.22 6.91
CA LYS A 68 9.69 4.11 7.24
C LYS A 68 11.11 4.44 6.81
N PRO A 69 12.12 3.94 7.55
CA PRO A 69 13.51 4.14 7.16
C PRO A 69 13.79 3.62 5.75
N LEU A 70 14.70 4.29 5.05
CA LEU A 70 15.08 3.95 3.69
C LEU A 70 15.55 2.49 3.56
N ILE A 71 16.23 1.98 4.57
CA ILE A 71 16.70 0.58 4.58
C ILE A 71 15.55 -0.40 4.42
N SER A 72 14.44 -0.18 5.12
CA SER A 72 13.25 -1.05 5.00
C SER A 72 12.64 -0.98 3.60
N LYS A 73 12.59 0.22 3.00
CA LYS A 73 12.08 0.40 1.64
C LYS A 73 13.00 -0.26 0.61
N MET A 74 14.30 -0.15 0.79
CA MET A 74 15.28 -0.79 -0.12
C MET A 74 15.18 -2.31 -0.08
N GLY A 75 14.91 -2.89 1.08
CA GLY A 75 14.70 -4.32 1.20
C GLY A 75 13.51 -4.80 0.37
N ALA A 76 12.39 -4.08 0.45
CA ALA A 76 11.21 -4.36 -0.36
C ALA A 76 11.52 -4.20 -1.86
N TYR A 77 12.26 -3.15 -2.24
CA TYR A 77 12.67 -2.91 -3.61
C TYR A 77 13.53 -4.05 -4.16
N LEU A 78 14.49 -4.53 -3.39
CA LEU A 78 15.32 -5.66 -3.81
C LEU A 78 14.49 -6.92 -4.05
N GLY A 79 13.52 -7.19 -3.19
CA GLY A 79 12.60 -8.31 -3.37
C GLY A 79 11.84 -8.23 -4.69
N ILE A 80 11.29 -7.07 -5.00
CA ILE A 80 10.58 -6.81 -6.26
C ILE A 80 11.53 -7.01 -7.44
N ASN A 81 12.75 -6.49 -7.38
CA ASN A 81 13.73 -6.65 -8.46
C ASN A 81 14.02 -8.11 -8.74
N MET A 82 14.24 -8.91 -7.70
CA MET A 82 14.55 -10.34 -7.87
C MET A 82 13.41 -11.07 -8.54
N GLU A 83 12.16 -10.80 -8.14
CA GLU A 83 10.99 -11.44 -8.75
C GLU A 83 10.80 -11.02 -10.21
N ILE A 84 10.94 -9.75 -10.51
CA ILE A 84 10.78 -9.21 -11.87
C ILE A 84 11.88 -9.68 -12.80
N MET A 85 13.10 -9.89 -12.31
CA MET A 85 14.20 -10.41 -13.13
C MET A 85 13.97 -11.84 -13.56
N LYS A 86 13.26 -12.63 -12.76
CA LYS A 86 12.97 -14.03 -13.10
C LYS A 86 11.86 -14.13 -14.14
N ASP A 87 10.77 -13.39 -13.96
CA ASP A 87 9.61 -13.40 -14.82
C ASP A 87 8.88 -12.07 -14.67
N ASN A 88 8.81 -11.29 -15.74
CA ASN A 88 8.16 -10.00 -15.75
C ASN A 88 6.85 -9.99 -16.55
N SER A 89 6.23 -11.15 -16.72
CA SER A 89 4.93 -11.26 -17.38
C SER A 89 3.84 -10.56 -16.56
N ASP A 90 2.77 -10.15 -17.23
CA ASP A 90 1.62 -9.56 -16.56
C ASP A 90 1.07 -10.47 -15.46
N SER A 91 0.98 -11.76 -15.76
CA SER A 91 0.49 -12.78 -14.81
C SER A 91 1.36 -12.83 -13.54
N ARG A 92 2.67 -12.85 -13.71
CA ARG A 92 3.58 -12.91 -12.55
C ARG A 92 3.53 -11.64 -11.72
N ILE A 93 3.46 -10.48 -12.39
CA ILE A 93 3.34 -9.19 -11.71
C ILE A 93 2.03 -9.11 -10.94
N ALA A 94 0.93 -9.50 -11.58
CA ALA A 94 -0.39 -9.53 -10.93
C ALA A 94 -0.38 -10.42 -9.69
N ASP A 95 0.18 -11.62 -9.80
CA ASP A 95 0.28 -12.56 -8.67
C ASP A 95 1.05 -11.94 -7.50
N MET A 96 2.21 -11.36 -7.78
CA MET A 96 3.04 -10.73 -6.77
C MET A 96 2.30 -9.58 -6.06
N LEU A 97 1.65 -8.72 -6.83
CA LEU A 97 0.91 -7.58 -6.26
C LEU A 97 -0.30 -8.05 -5.45
N MET A 98 -1.01 -9.06 -5.93
CA MET A 98 -2.16 -9.62 -5.21
C MET A 98 -1.74 -10.24 -3.88
N GLN A 99 -0.62 -10.92 -3.84
CA GLN A 99 -0.10 -11.48 -2.59
C GLN A 99 0.23 -10.36 -1.58
N GLY A 100 0.89 -9.31 -2.04
CA GLY A 100 1.21 -8.15 -1.20
C GLY A 100 -0.04 -7.47 -0.66
N MET A 101 -1.05 -7.27 -1.51
CA MET A 101 -2.29 -6.63 -1.10
C MET A 101 -3.15 -7.50 -0.19
N THR A 102 -3.14 -8.82 -0.40
CA THR A 102 -3.81 -9.76 0.49
C THR A 102 -3.22 -9.67 1.90
N MET A 103 -1.89 -9.61 1.98
CA MET A 103 -1.22 -9.44 3.27
C MET A 103 -1.58 -8.09 3.90
N GLY A 104 -1.67 -7.04 3.08
CA GLY A 104 -2.10 -5.71 3.54
C GLY A 104 -3.51 -5.74 4.11
N VAL A 105 -4.45 -6.42 3.46
CA VAL A 105 -5.82 -6.58 3.96
C VAL A 105 -5.84 -7.32 5.30
N LEU A 106 -5.07 -8.40 5.42
CA LEU A 106 -4.98 -9.14 6.67
C LEU A 106 -4.41 -8.28 7.79
N ASN A 107 -3.35 -7.55 7.51
CA ASN A 107 -2.69 -6.72 8.51
C ASN A 107 -3.59 -5.58 9.01
N VAL A 108 -4.25 -4.85 8.10
CA VAL A 108 -5.15 -3.77 8.49
C VAL A 108 -6.37 -4.30 9.22
N SER A 109 -6.86 -5.48 8.84
CA SER A 109 -7.99 -6.12 9.53
C SER A 109 -7.64 -6.44 10.99
N LYS A 110 -6.45 -7.01 11.21
CA LYS A 110 -5.97 -7.31 12.56
C LYS A 110 -5.81 -6.03 13.40
N LYS A 111 -5.24 -4.99 12.78
CA LYS A 111 -5.06 -3.70 13.46
C LYS A 111 -6.41 -3.06 13.84
N LEU A 112 -7.36 -3.10 12.92
CA LEU A 112 -8.71 -2.59 13.20
C LEU A 112 -9.36 -3.32 14.36
N ASP A 113 -9.26 -4.66 14.39
CA ASP A 113 -9.80 -5.45 15.50
C ASP A 113 -9.15 -5.09 16.83
N ASN A 114 -7.83 -4.88 16.84
CA ASN A 114 -7.09 -4.56 18.04
C ASN A 114 -7.37 -3.16 18.58
N TYR A 115 -7.60 -2.20 17.68
CA TYR A 115 -7.69 -0.78 18.06
C TYR A 115 -9.09 -0.19 18.07
N LYS A 116 -10.09 -0.86 17.48
CA LYS A 116 -11.42 -0.28 17.21
C LYS A 116 -12.09 0.40 18.40
N ASP A 117 -11.87 -0.10 19.61
CA ASP A 117 -12.48 0.46 20.82
C ASP A 117 -11.61 1.52 21.51
N ARG A 118 -10.44 1.82 20.95
CA ARG A 118 -9.44 2.68 21.58
C ARG A 118 -8.97 3.84 20.71
N ILE A 119 -9.50 3.95 19.49
CA ILE A 119 -9.11 5.00 18.55
C ILE A 119 -10.33 5.76 18.06
N ASP A 120 -10.09 6.95 17.51
CA ASP A 120 -11.12 7.82 16.99
C ASP A 120 -11.83 7.19 15.79
N LYS A 121 -13.13 7.48 15.66
CA LYS A 121 -13.96 6.95 14.57
C LYS A 121 -13.44 7.34 13.20
N GLU A 122 -12.83 8.50 13.05
CA GLU A 122 -12.25 8.95 11.79
C GLU A 122 -11.07 8.07 11.37
N LEU A 123 -10.28 7.61 12.34
CA LEU A 123 -9.18 6.69 12.08
C LEU A 123 -9.68 5.31 11.67
N ILE A 124 -10.76 4.86 12.30
CA ILE A 124 -11.40 3.61 11.90
C ILE A 124 -11.83 3.70 10.44
N LYS A 125 -12.43 4.81 10.04
CA LYS A 125 -12.83 5.03 8.64
C LYS A 125 -11.64 4.99 7.69
N LEU A 126 -10.54 5.64 8.05
CA LEU A 126 -9.33 5.60 7.24
C LEU A 126 -8.79 4.18 7.10
N GLY A 127 -8.82 3.40 8.17
CA GLY A 127 -8.41 2.00 8.14
C GLY A 127 -9.33 1.16 7.24
N GLU A 128 -10.64 1.36 7.35
CA GLU A 128 -11.61 0.66 6.49
C GLU A 128 -11.44 1.04 5.02
N GLU A 129 -11.18 2.31 4.72
CA GLU A 129 -10.87 2.75 3.37
C GLU A 129 -9.66 2.04 2.80
N PHE A 130 -8.60 1.92 3.60
CA PHE A 130 -7.37 1.25 3.18
C PHE A 130 -7.63 -0.23 2.87
N LYS A 131 -8.35 -0.88 3.76
CA LYS A 131 -8.76 -2.28 3.58
C LYS A 131 -9.57 -2.47 2.31
N GLU A 132 -10.61 -1.67 2.13
CA GLU A 132 -11.50 -1.76 0.98
C GLU A 132 -10.78 -1.46 -0.33
N TYR A 133 -9.91 -0.46 -0.34
CA TYR A 133 -9.13 -0.11 -1.53
C TYR A 133 -8.25 -1.27 -1.97
N GLN A 134 -7.59 -1.93 -1.03
CA GLN A 134 -6.74 -3.07 -1.33
C GLN A 134 -7.54 -4.27 -1.82
N GLN A 135 -8.71 -4.54 -1.23
CA GLN A 135 -9.60 -5.61 -1.68
C GLN A 135 -10.07 -5.39 -3.11
N LYS A 136 -10.49 -4.17 -3.45
CA LYS A 136 -10.91 -3.80 -4.81
C LYS A 136 -9.75 -3.89 -5.80
N SER A 137 -8.57 -3.54 -5.36
CA SER A 137 -7.36 -3.61 -6.19
C SER A 137 -7.00 -5.05 -6.54
N ILE A 138 -7.15 -5.97 -5.59
CA ILE A 138 -6.96 -7.40 -5.84
C ILE A 138 -7.89 -7.86 -6.96
N ASP A 139 -9.16 -7.45 -6.91
CA ASP A 139 -10.13 -7.85 -7.94
C ASP A 139 -9.74 -7.31 -9.33
N LYS A 140 -9.22 -6.10 -9.39
CA LYS A 140 -8.74 -5.53 -10.67
C LYS A 140 -7.54 -6.27 -11.23
N LEU A 141 -6.68 -6.77 -10.36
CA LEU A 141 -5.48 -7.49 -10.78
C LEU A 141 -5.76 -8.92 -11.26
N LYS A 142 -6.86 -9.52 -10.82
CA LYS A 142 -7.23 -10.89 -11.20
C LYS A 142 -7.30 -11.11 -12.70
N VAL A 143 -7.71 -10.11 -13.47
CA VAL A 143 -7.87 -10.23 -14.92
C VAL A 143 -6.55 -10.45 -15.65
N TYR A 144 -5.42 -10.23 -14.97
CA TYR A 144 -4.08 -10.41 -15.56
C TYR A 144 -3.42 -11.74 -15.19
N LEU A 145 -4.06 -12.54 -14.33
CA LEU A 145 -3.52 -13.83 -13.92
C LEU A 145 -3.47 -14.86 -15.08
#